data_b671397fb2ecc3ec92e99b2c6024a332
#
_entry.id   b671397fb2ecc3ec92e99b2c6024a332
#
_cell.length_a   1.000
_cell.length_b   1.000
_cell.length_c   1.000
_cell.angle_alpha   90.00
_cell.angle_beta   90.00
_cell.angle_gamma   90.00
#
_symmetry.space_group_name_H-M   'P 1'
#
loop_
_entity.id
_entity.type
_entity.pdbx_description
1 polymer ?
#
loop_
_entity_poly.entity_id
_entity_poly.type
_entity_poly.pdbx_seq_one_letter_code
_entity_poly.pdbx_strand_id
1 'polypeptide(L)'
;NMQLREIHIDGFGIFCNTRVNGLKPGLNIVYGKNEFGKTTLLEFIRRILFGFPTKKDKTNLYSPVNGGSMGGSLKVELQNGEGLVISRTPGTHGGDVRISTPQEVLQGQEVLTHVLGNASKDIYRNIYAFTLDELHDFNSLSGDEVKNRIYGTGLGLGSLSLKNKEKELENLCTQIFRPRGSCQLNDLFEKIKDNEKIILSIQKNLTLYDELQNQYKKMRDTKTTVQNS
;
A
#
# COMPACT_ATOMS: atom_id res chain seq x y z
N ASN A 1 5.75 -13.00 16.79
CA ASN A 1 7.11 -12.49 17.06
C ASN A 1 8.12 -13.49 16.50
N MET A 2 9.15 -12.98 15.88
CA MET A 2 10.27 -13.73 15.30
C MET A 2 11.52 -13.36 16.10
N GLN A 3 12.34 -14.35 16.45
CA GLN A 3 13.58 -14.14 17.20
C GLN A 3 14.79 -14.53 16.35
N LEU A 4 15.76 -13.63 16.21
CA LEU A 4 17.00 -13.89 15.53
C LEU A 4 17.91 -14.77 16.41
N ARG A 5 18.42 -15.88 15.86
CA ARG A 5 19.26 -16.85 16.57
C ARG A 5 20.68 -16.88 16.07
N GLU A 6 20.87 -16.70 14.78
CA GLU A 6 22.20 -16.76 14.14
C GLU A 6 22.21 -15.85 12.91
N ILE A 7 23.37 -15.25 12.63
CA ILE A 7 23.64 -14.48 11.42
C ILE A 7 24.83 -15.12 10.73
N HIS A 8 24.72 -15.45 9.47
CA HIS A 8 25.80 -15.90 8.63
C HIS A 8 25.98 -14.96 7.44
N ILE A 9 27.17 -14.39 7.30
CA ILE A 9 27.54 -13.43 6.26
C ILE A 9 28.57 -14.06 5.37
N ASP A 10 28.21 -14.37 4.12
CA ASP A 10 29.17 -14.90 3.15
C ASP A 10 30.16 -13.81 2.71
N GLY A 11 29.61 -12.63 2.39
CA GLY A 11 30.35 -11.41 2.09
C GLY A 11 29.46 -10.19 2.14
N PHE A 12 29.83 -9.19 2.96
CA PHE A 12 29.07 -7.92 3.04
C PHE A 12 29.91 -6.84 3.75
N GLY A 13 30.26 -5.77 3.02
CA GLY A 13 31.16 -4.74 3.56
C GLY A 13 32.49 -5.34 4.05
N ILE A 14 32.82 -5.13 5.32
CA ILE A 14 34.04 -5.66 5.94
C ILE A 14 33.95 -7.14 6.33
N PHE A 15 32.73 -7.71 6.34
CA PHE A 15 32.53 -9.09 6.77
C PHE A 15 32.74 -10.07 5.61
N CYS A 16 33.49 -11.12 5.88
CA CYS A 16 33.73 -12.24 4.98
C CYS A 16 33.67 -13.55 5.79
N ASN A 17 32.85 -14.50 5.36
CA ASN A 17 32.58 -15.75 6.02
C ASN A 17 32.44 -15.61 7.56
N THR A 18 31.63 -14.64 7.95
CA THR A 18 31.47 -14.28 9.36
C THR A 18 30.16 -14.85 9.91
N ARG A 19 30.26 -15.42 11.13
CA ARG A 19 29.13 -16.03 11.80
C ARG A 19 28.96 -15.44 13.20
N VAL A 20 27.73 -14.99 13.51
CA VAL A 20 27.32 -14.53 14.83
C VAL A 20 26.33 -15.53 15.39
N ASN A 21 26.75 -16.30 16.38
CA ASN A 21 26.00 -17.39 17.01
C ASN A 21 25.56 -16.99 18.43
N GLY A 22 24.64 -17.77 19.00
CA GLY A 22 24.32 -17.72 20.41
C GLY A 22 23.44 -16.53 20.81
N LEU A 23 22.74 -15.91 19.84
CA LEU A 23 21.74 -14.90 20.14
C LEU A 23 20.60 -15.52 20.97
N LYS A 24 20.31 -14.92 22.13
CA LYS A 24 19.32 -15.40 23.10
C LYS A 24 18.04 -14.59 23.02
N PRO A 25 16.91 -15.10 23.54
CA PRO A 25 15.76 -14.27 23.78
C PRO A 25 16.09 -13.09 24.71
N GLY A 26 15.49 -11.93 24.47
CA GLY A 26 15.73 -10.71 25.27
C GLY A 26 16.86 -9.85 24.71
N LEU A 27 17.59 -9.19 25.58
CA LEU A 27 18.60 -8.21 25.21
C LEU A 27 19.91 -8.90 24.76
N ASN A 28 20.36 -8.60 23.56
CA ASN A 28 21.69 -8.95 23.04
C ASN A 28 22.46 -7.65 22.73
N ILE A 29 23.66 -7.53 23.25
CA ILE A 29 24.49 -6.34 23.06
C ILE A 29 25.65 -6.68 22.13
N VAL A 30 25.70 -6.00 20.97
CA VAL A 30 26.82 -6.09 20.01
C VAL A 30 27.73 -4.89 20.25
N TYR A 31 28.88 -5.16 20.84
CA TYR A 31 29.87 -4.12 21.18
C TYR A 31 31.07 -4.17 20.23
N GLY A 32 31.62 -3.01 19.91
CA GLY A 32 32.84 -2.88 19.09
C GLY A 32 33.23 -1.40 18.95
N LYS A 33 34.52 -1.16 18.67
CA LYS A 33 35.05 0.19 18.36
C LYS A 33 34.35 0.78 17.14
N ASN A 34 34.53 2.08 16.90
CA ASN A 34 34.05 2.70 15.66
C ASN A 34 34.70 1.99 14.46
N GLU A 35 33.96 1.92 13.35
CA GLU A 35 34.36 1.23 12.10
C GLU A 35 34.43 -0.30 12.18
N PHE A 36 34.10 -0.92 13.33
CA PHE A 36 34.06 -2.37 13.49
C PHE A 36 32.84 -3.06 12.83
N GLY A 37 32.07 -2.31 12.04
CA GLY A 37 30.99 -2.86 11.23
C GLY A 37 29.65 -3.00 11.94
N LYS A 38 29.41 -2.33 13.08
CA LYS A 38 28.09 -2.39 13.77
C LYS A 38 26.94 -1.97 12.84
N THR A 39 27.08 -0.85 12.15
CA THR A 39 26.09 -0.39 11.16
C THR A 39 26.03 -1.32 9.94
N THR A 40 27.17 -1.86 9.52
CA THR A 40 27.23 -2.85 8.44
C THR A 40 26.43 -4.11 8.78
N LEU A 41 26.51 -4.58 10.03
CA LEU A 41 25.75 -5.74 10.51
C LEU A 41 24.23 -5.44 10.51
N LEU A 42 23.83 -4.27 10.97
CA LEU A 42 22.43 -3.84 10.95
C LEU A 42 21.90 -3.77 9.50
N GLU A 43 22.67 -3.16 8.61
CA GLU A 43 22.31 -3.08 7.19
C GLU A 43 22.27 -4.47 6.53
N PHE A 44 23.16 -5.38 6.90
CA PHE A 44 23.10 -6.77 6.42
C PHE A 44 21.76 -7.43 6.76
N ILE A 45 21.31 -7.34 8.01
CA ILE A 45 20.00 -7.87 8.42
C ILE A 45 18.87 -7.25 7.58
N ARG A 46 18.89 -5.93 7.39
CA ARG A 46 17.92 -5.22 6.55
C ARG A 46 17.93 -5.75 5.11
N ARG A 47 19.13 -6.01 4.52
CA ARG A 47 19.25 -6.52 3.15
C ARG A 47 18.72 -7.94 3.00
N ILE A 48 18.99 -8.80 3.96
CA ILE A 48 18.45 -10.18 3.92
C ILE A 48 16.90 -10.14 4.00
N LEU A 49 16.32 -9.30 4.83
CA LEU A 49 14.86 -9.25 5.01
C LEU A 49 14.14 -8.53 3.86
N PHE A 50 14.69 -7.44 3.35
CA PHE A 50 13.97 -6.54 2.43
C PHE A 50 14.63 -6.36 1.06
N GLY A 51 15.72 -7.04 0.79
CA GLY A 51 16.38 -7.02 -0.50
C GLY A 51 17.56 -6.08 -0.60
N PHE A 52 18.44 -6.40 -1.54
CA PHE A 52 19.60 -5.60 -1.90
C PHE A 52 19.19 -4.46 -2.83
N PRO A 53 19.82 -3.27 -2.72
CA PRO A 53 19.57 -2.18 -3.64
C PRO A 53 20.10 -2.52 -5.04
N THR A 54 19.49 -1.95 -6.04
CA THR A 54 20.00 -2.04 -7.41
C THR A 54 21.17 -1.08 -7.61
N LYS A 55 21.96 -1.28 -8.67
CA LYS A 55 23.06 -0.37 -9.03
C LYS A 55 22.62 1.07 -9.31
N LYS A 56 21.34 1.28 -9.58
CA LYS A 56 20.76 2.61 -9.82
C LYS A 56 20.44 3.35 -8.52
N ASP A 57 20.34 2.63 -7.41
CA ASP A 57 20.07 3.23 -6.10
C ASP A 57 21.34 3.92 -5.61
N LYS A 58 21.20 5.19 -5.17
CA LYS A 58 22.33 5.99 -4.60
C LYS A 58 22.74 5.53 -3.19
N THR A 59 22.25 4.39 -2.73
CA THR A 59 22.57 3.85 -1.42
C THR A 59 23.88 3.08 -1.43
N ASN A 60 24.57 3.02 -0.29
CA ASN A 60 25.78 2.24 -0.14
C ASN A 60 25.47 0.74 -0.40
N LEU A 61 26.20 0.14 -1.34
CA LEU A 61 26.01 -1.25 -1.72
C LEU A 61 26.63 -2.22 -0.72
N TYR A 62 27.56 -1.76 0.14
CA TYR A 62 28.32 -2.60 1.05
C TYR A 62 29.00 -3.79 0.34
N SER A 63 29.62 -3.50 -0.81
CA SER A 63 30.36 -4.53 -1.55
C SER A 63 31.41 -5.20 -0.67
N PRO A 64 31.57 -6.53 -0.73
CA PRO A 64 32.58 -7.24 0.07
C PRO A 64 33.99 -6.73 -0.23
N VAL A 65 34.69 -6.23 0.79
CA VAL A 65 36.07 -5.72 0.64
C VAL A 65 37.12 -6.79 1.00
N ASN A 66 36.74 -7.79 1.78
CA ASN A 66 37.60 -8.85 2.23
C ASN A 66 37.32 -10.20 1.53
N GLY A 67 36.64 -10.18 0.38
CA GLY A 67 36.24 -11.37 -0.35
C GLY A 67 34.88 -11.93 0.07
N GLY A 68 34.54 -13.10 -0.47
CA GLY A 68 33.24 -13.74 -0.28
C GLY A 68 32.20 -13.32 -1.32
N SER A 69 31.19 -14.15 -1.52
CA SER A 69 30.05 -13.83 -2.35
C SER A 69 29.10 -12.93 -1.57
N MET A 70 28.62 -11.84 -2.19
CA MET A 70 27.70 -10.95 -1.51
C MET A 70 26.39 -11.68 -1.15
N GLY A 71 26.03 -11.66 0.14
CA GLY A 71 24.85 -12.34 0.66
C GLY A 71 25.09 -13.08 1.95
N GLY A 72 24.17 -13.96 2.30
CA GLY A 72 24.24 -14.80 3.48
C GLY A 72 22.85 -15.18 4.00
N SER A 73 22.74 -15.49 5.29
CA SER A 73 21.52 -15.98 5.89
C SER A 73 21.29 -15.52 7.33
N LEU A 74 20.03 -15.55 7.74
CA LEU A 74 19.55 -15.34 9.11
C LEU A 74 18.82 -16.59 9.56
N LYS A 75 19.23 -17.17 10.68
CA LYS A 75 18.48 -18.22 11.35
C LYS A 75 17.55 -17.57 12.38
N VAL A 76 16.29 -17.83 12.25
CA VAL A 76 15.25 -17.23 13.11
C VAL A 76 14.36 -18.33 13.70
N GLU A 77 13.75 -18.03 14.81
CA GLU A 77 12.78 -18.88 15.48
C GLU A 77 11.44 -18.13 15.60
N LEU A 78 10.37 -18.77 15.19
CA LEU A 78 9.01 -18.25 15.29
C LEU A 78 8.43 -18.49 16.70
N GLN A 79 7.30 -17.84 17.00
CA GLN A 79 6.61 -18.01 18.30
C GLN A 79 6.16 -19.44 18.60
N ASN A 80 5.90 -20.22 17.57
CA ASN A 80 5.53 -21.63 17.68
C ASN A 80 6.75 -22.56 17.96
N GLY A 81 7.96 -21.98 18.11
CA GLY A 81 9.20 -22.74 18.29
C GLY A 81 9.81 -23.26 16.99
N GLU A 82 9.21 -23.02 15.85
CA GLU A 82 9.72 -23.44 14.56
C GLU A 82 10.92 -22.59 14.14
N GLY A 83 12.01 -23.27 13.79
CA GLY A 83 13.22 -22.65 13.26
C GLY A 83 13.19 -22.57 11.75
N LEU A 84 13.53 -21.41 11.19
CA LEU A 84 13.71 -21.24 9.76
C LEU A 84 14.98 -20.46 9.43
N VAL A 85 15.49 -20.67 8.23
CA VAL A 85 16.68 -19.98 7.70
C VAL A 85 16.27 -19.16 6.50
N ILE A 86 16.44 -17.85 6.60
CA ILE A 86 16.20 -16.89 5.53
C ILE A 86 17.52 -16.59 4.88
N SER A 87 17.72 -16.97 3.63
CA SER A 87 18.93 -16.67 2.86
C SER A 87 18.62 -15.79 1.67
N ARG A 88 19.55 -14.89 1.33
CA ARG A 88 19.41 -14.01 0.18
C ARG A 88 20.74 -13.70 -0.47
N THR A 89 20.74 -13.69 -1.80
CA THR A 89 21.83 -13.21 -2.65
C THR A 89 21.36 -12.02 -3.48
N PRO A 90 22.24 -11.07 -3.85
CA PRO A 90 21.90 -9.96 -4.72
C PRO A 90 21.39 -10.44 -6.08
N GLY A 91 20.46 -9.70 -6.66
CA GLY A 91 19.89 -9.99 -7.96
C GLY A 91 18.89 -8.90 -8.40
N THR A 92 18.10 -9.20 -9.41
CA THR A 92 17.01 -8.35 -9.85
C THR A 92 15.93 -8.27 -8.76
N HIS A 93 15.19 -7.15 -8.68
CA HIS A 93 14.09 -6.95 -7.73
C HIS A 93 14.48 -7.18 -6.25
N GLY A 94 15.72 -6.85 -5.87
CA GLY A 94 16.22 -7.00 -4.50
C GLY A 94 16.89 -8.33 -4.19
N GLY A 95 17.04 -9.18 -5.19
CA GLY A 95 17.73 -10.46 -5.10
C GLY A 95 16.83 -11.64 -4.72
N ASP A 96 17.39 -12.85 -4.92
CA ASP A 96 16.67 -14.09 -4.68
C ASP A 96 16.65 -14.42 -3.18
N VAL A 97 15.44 -14.56 -2.64
CA VAL A 97 15.23 -14.97 -1.24
C VAL A 97 14.73 -16.40 -1.16
N ARG A 98 15.31 -17.17 -0.24
CA ARG A 98 14.92 -18.53 0.10
C ARG A 98 14.66 -18.64 1.59
N ILE A 99 13.61 -19.34 1.94
CA ILE A 99 13.21 -19.60 3.32
C ILE A 99 13.20 -21.12 3.48
N SER A 100 14.17 -21.63 4.23
CA SER A 100 14.30 -23.06 4.49
C SER A 100 13.71 -23.37 5.87
N THR A 101 12.69 -24.20 5.89
CA THR A 101 12.14 -24.83 7.08
C THR A 101 12.67 -26.26 7.19
N PRO A 102 12.45 -26.97 8.30
CA PRO A 102 12.80 -28.40 8.40
C PRO A 102 12.08 -29.29 7.37
N GLN A 103 10.93 -28.86 6.84
CA GLN A 103 10.08 -29.64 5.95
C GLN A 103 10.24 -29.27 4.48
N GLU A 104 10.45 -27.98 4.18
CA GLU A 104 10.45 -27.48 2.81
C GLU A 104 11.33 -26.25 2.61
N VAL A 105 11.59 -25.92 1.36
CA VAL A 105 12.26 -24.70 0.95
C VAL A 105 11.29 -23.85 0.10
N LEU A 106 10.90 -22.71 0.65
CA LEU A 106 10.05 -21.73 -0.02
C LEU A 106 10.88 -20.63 -0.64
N GLN A 107 10.38 -19.99 -1.69
CA GLN A 107 11.07 -18.92 -2.40
C GLN A 107 10.12 -17.75 -2.64
N GLY A 108 10.70 -16.56 -2.70
CA GLY A 108 9.98 -15.34 -3.05
C GLY A 108 9.75 -14.38 -1.90
N GLN A 109 9.73 -13.10 -2.26
CA GLN A 109 9.55 -12.00 -1.30
C GLN A 109 8.16 -12.02 -0.64
N GLU A 110 7.14 -12.49 -1.35
CA GLU A 110 5.77 -12.55 -0.82
C GLU A 110 5.66 -13.50 0.37
N VAL A 111 6.30 -14.67 0.28
CA VAL A 111 6.36 -15.65 1.38
C VAL A 111 7.07 -15.04 2.59
N LEU A 112 8.21 -14.38 2.37
CA LEU A 112 8.93 -13.72 3.45
C LEU A 112 8.10 -12.59 4.08
N THR A 113 7.37 -11.83 3.29
CA THR A 113 6.49 -10.76 3.78
C THR A 113 5.41 -11.33 4.72
N HIS A 114 4.84 -12.47 4.39
CA HIS A 114 3.90 -13.19 5.28
C HIS A 114 4.57 -13.61 6.59
N VAL A 115 5.77 -14.21 6.53
CA VAL A 115 6.54 -14.60 7.71
C VAL A 115 6.85 -13.40 8.61
N LEU A 116 7.11 -12.23 8.01
CA LEU A 116 7.35 -10.97 8.72
C LEU A 116 6.04 -10.29 9.23
N GLY A 117 4.89 -10.94 9.10
CA GLY A 117 3.59 -10.39 9.51
C GLY A 117 3.19 -9.16 8.69
N ASN A 118 3.50 -9.16 7.42
CA ASN A 118 3.28 -8.06 6.46
C ASN A 118 3.96 -6.74 6.88
N ALA A 119 5.05 -6.82 7.64
CA ALA A 119 5.85 -5.65 7.96
C ALA A 119 6.59 -5.17 6.69
N SER A 120 6.38 -3.92 6.32
CA SER A 120 7.13 -3.30 5.24
C SER A 120 8.55 -2.94 5.69
N LYS A 121 9.42 -2.66 4.70
CA LYS A 121 10.78 -2.17 4.94
C LYS A 121 10.79 -0.90 5.79
N ASP A 122 9.84 0.02 5.53
CA ASP A 122 9.77 1.30 6.23
C ASP A 122 9.30 1.11 7.69
N ILE A 123 8.31 0.25 7.93
CA ILE A 123 7.91 -0.13 9.29
C ILE A 123 9.09 -0.77 10.04
N TYR A 124 9.78 -1.70 9.41
CA TYR A 124 10.91 -2.37 10.05
C TYR A 124 12.02 -1.37 10.39
N ARG A 125 12.39 -0.51 9.46
CA ARG A 125 13.44 0.50 9.62
C ARG A 125 13.09 1.53 10.70
N ASN A 126 11.85 1.99 10.74
CA ASN A 126 11.44 3.07 11.63
C ASN A 126 11.03 2.61 13.04
N ILE A 127 10.63 1.34 13.20
CA ILE A 127 10.11 0.83 14.47
C ILE A 127 11.04 -0.22 15.10
N TYR A 128 11.59 -1.13 14.29
CA TYR A 128 12.29 -2.30 14.80
C TYR A 128 13.80 -2.23 14.67
N ALA A 129 14.33 -1.52 13.68
CA ALA A 129 15.76 -1.52 13.38
C ALA A 129 16.20 -0.14 12.86
N PHE A 130 16.48 0.76 13.76
CA PHE A 130 16.89 2.15 13.48
C PHE A 130 18.29 2.44 14.01
N THR A 131 18.98 3.37 13.37
CA THR A 131 20.24 3.95 13.83
C THR A 131 19.97 5.15 14.73
N LEU A 132 21.00 5.61 15.45
CA LEU A 132 20.90 6.81 16.29
C LEU A 132 20.56 8.06 15.47
N ASP A 133 21.15 8.17 14.28
CA ASP A 133 20.89 9.28 13.34
C ASP A 133 19.43 9.24 12.83
N GLU A 134 18.93 8.06 12.50
CA GLU A 134 17.52 7.87 12.09
C GLU A 134 16.54 8.16 13.23
N LEU A 135 16.95 7.96 14.49
CA LEU A 135 16.13 8.30 15.65
C LEU A 135 16.04 9.83 15.87
N HIS A 136 17.11 10.56 15.55
CA HIS A 136 17.13 12.03 15.60
C HIS A 136 16.34 12.66 14.46
N ASP A 137 16.19 11.96 13.37
CA ASP A 137 15.42 12.42 12.22
C ASP A 137 13.93 12.16 12.47
N PHE A 138 13.20 13.17 12.98
CA PHE A 138 11.76 13.09 13.23
C PHE A 138 10.94 12.66 12.01
N ASN A 139 11.49 12.68 10.80
CA ASN A 139 10.91 12.11 9.59
C ASN A 139 10.71 10.59 9.68
N SER A 140 11.43 9.90 10.55
CA SER A 140 11.25 8.47 10.78
C SER A 140 9.85 8.10 11.28
N LEU A 141 9.19 9.00 12.01
CA LEU A 141 7.83 8.83 12.52
C LEU A 141 6.75 9.48 11.66
N SER A 142 7.12 10.16 10.57
CA SER A 142 6.18 10.87 9.70
C SER A 142 5.53 10.00 8.62
N GLY A 143 6.02 8.78 8.43
CA GLY A 143 5.46 7.85 7.44
C GLY A 143 4.01 7.48 7.79
N ASP A 144 3.11 7.65 6.83
CA ASP A 144 1.69 7.29 6.98
C ASP A 144 1.50 5.82 7.40
N GLU A 145 2.40 4.94 6.98
CA GLU A 145 2.37 3.51 7.29
C GLU A 145 2.70 3.23 8.76
N VAL A 146 3.64 3.99 9.33
CA VAL A 146 3.98 3.94 10.75
C VAL A 146 2.83 4.46 11.60
N LYS A 147 2.24 5.59 11.21
CA LYS A 147 1.06 6.16 11.86
C LYS A 147 -0.10 5.16 11.84
N ASN A 148 -0.42 4.60 10.67
CA ASN A 148 -1.49 3.63 10.51
C ASN A 148 -1.28 2.36 11.37
N ARG A 149 -0.03 1.90 11.51
CA ARG A 149 0.29 0.75 12.36
C ARG A 149 0.14 1.05 13.85
N ILE A 150 0.60 2.22 14.29
CA ILE A 150 0.46 2.66 15.69
C ILE A 150 -1.03 2.84 16.03
N TYR A 151 -1.78 3.56 15.18
CA TYR A 151 -3.21 3.76 15.39
C TYR A 151 -4.01 2.46 15.25
N GLY A 152 -3.70 1.62 14.27
CA GLY A 152 -4.34 0.33 14.06
C GLY A 152 -4.15 -0.62 15.24
N THR A 153 -2.96 -0.63 15.85
CA THR A 153 -2.67 -1.44 17.03
C THR A 153 -3.39 -0.89 18.28
N GLY A 154 -3.41 0.43 18.45
CA GLY A 154 -4.12 1.10 19.56
C GLY A 154 -5.64 0.93 19.50
N LEU A 155 -6.21 0.79 18.32
CA LEU A 155 -7.64 0.60 18.08
C LEU A 155 -8.05 -0.89 18.00
N GLY A 156 -7.12 -1.84 18.15
CA GLY A 156 -7.40 -3.27 18.02
C GLY A 156 -7.71 -3.73 16.59
N LEU A 157 -7.42 -2.90 15.58
CA LEU A 157 -7.73 -3.17 14.18
C LEU A 157 -6.70 -4.09 13.48
N GLY A 158 -5.68 -4.54 14.19
CA GLY A 158 -4.68 -5.50 13.71
C GLY A 158 -3.93 -5.00 12.46
N SER A 159 -3.95 -5.81 11.40
CA SER A 159 -3.28 -5.52 10.13
C SER A 159 -4.13 -4.69 9.13
N LEU A 160 -5.29 -4.20 9.54
CA LEU A 160 -6.15 -3.38 8.68
C LEU A 160 -5.48 -2.02 8.43
N SER A 161 -5.08 -1.78 7.20
CA SER A 161 -4.63 -0.46 6.76
C SER A 161 -5.84 0.46 6.60
N LEU A 162 -6.02 1.39 7.53
CA LEU A 162 -7.07 2.42 7.44
C LEU A 162 -6.99 3.18 6.11
N LYS A 163 -5.80 3.48 5.63
CA LYS A 163 -5.57 4.17 4.35
C LYS A 163 -6.04 3.35 3.13
N ASN A 164 -5.88 2.02 3.17
CA ASN A 164 -6.39 1.16 2.10
C ASN A 164 -7.91 1.13 2.11
N LYS A 165 -8.53 1.08 3.29
CA LYS A 165 -9.98 1.15 3.43
C LYS A 165 -10.55 2.52 3.05
N GLU A 166 -9.89 3.59 3.41
CA GLU A 166 -10.22 4.95 2.98
C GLU A 166 -10.18 5.07 1.45
N LYS A 167 -9.09 4.60 0.82
CA LYS A 167 -8.96 4.59 -0.65
C LYS A 167 -10.00 3.70 -1.33
N GLU A 168 -10.35 2.56 -0.73
CA GLU A 168 -11.42 1.68 -1.22
C GLU A 168 -12.78 2.38 -1.16
N LEU A 169 -13.07 3.07 -0.06
CA LEU A 169 -14.28 3.87 0.11
C LEU A 169 -14.31 5.07 -0.84
N GLU A 170 -13.22 5.80 -1.02
CA GLU A 170 -13.10 6.88 -2.00
C GLU A 170 -13.38 6.38 -3.42
N ASN A 171 -12.81 5.21 -3.79
CA ASN A 171 -13.08 4.59 -5.08
C ASN A 171 -14.55 4.25 -5.26
N LEU A 172 -15.20 3.67 -4.25
CA LEU A 172 -16.64 3.39 -4.28
C LEU A 172 -17.46 4.68 -4.41
N CYS A 173 -17.13 5.70 -3.64
CA CYS A 173 -17.78 7.02 -3.75
C CYS A 173 -17.65 7.61 -5.16
N THR A 174 -16.45 7.52 -5.76
CA THR A 174 -16.21 8.04 -7.12
C THR A 174 -16.88 7.23 -8.23
N GLN A 175 -17.23 5.97 -7.99
CA GLN A 175 -18.04 5.15 -8.90
C GLN A 175 -19.51 5.56 -8.86
N ILE A 176 -20.01 6.00 -7.71
CA ILE A 176 -21.38 6.41 -7.52
C ILE A 176 -21.59 7.84 -8.04
N PHE A 177 -20.73 8.77 -7.66
CA PHE A 177 -20.82 10.18 -8.02
C PHE A 177 -19.45 10.80 -8.30
N ARG A 178 -19.35 11.61 -9.37
CA ARG A 178 -18.23 12.51 -9.67
C ARG A 178 -18.76 13.88 -10.06
N PRO A 179 -18.16 14.98 -9.60
CA PRO A 179 -18.59 16.34 -9.99
C PRO A 179 -18.53 16.58 -11.51
N ARG A 180 -17.67 15.87 -12.22
CA ARG A 180 -17.53 15.89 -13.68
C ARG A 180 -17.20 14.47 -14.14
N GLY A 181 -18.04 13.88 -14.99
CA GLY A 181 -17.83 12.55 -15.57
C GLY A 181 -19.10 11.71 -15.64
N SER A 182 -18.98 10.53 -16.24
CA SER A 182 -20.05 9.55 -16.40
C SER A 182 -20.03 8.61 -15.19
N CYS A 183 -21.02 8.70 -14.33
CA CYS A 183 -21.25 7.84 -13.16
C CYS A 183 -22.74 7.59 -13.02
N GLN A 184 -23.13 6.53 -12.32
CA GLN A 184 -24.53 6.12 -12.19
C GLN A 184 -25.47 7.27 -11.78
N LEU A 185 -25.06 8.07 -10.82
CA LEU A 185 -25.85 9.17 -10.29
C LEU A 185 -25.91 10.34 -11.28
N ASN A 186 -24.85 10.64 -11.99
CA ASN A 186 -24.82 11.67 -13.01
C ASN A 186 -25.71 11.33 -14.21
N ASP A 187 -25.71 10.05 -14.65
CA ASP A 187 -26.57 9.57 -15.73
C ASP A 187 -28.06 9.67 -15.34
N LEU A 188 -28.37 9.41 -14.07
CA LEU A 188 -29.74 9.60 -13.55
C LEU A 188 -30.14 11.07 -13.51
N PHE A 189 -29.25 11.96 -13.10
CA PHE A 189 -29.53 13.41 -13.12
C PHE A 189 -29.74 13.93 -14.54
N GLU A 190 -28.96 13.47 -15.51
CA GLU A 190 -29.20 13.85 -16.92
C GLU A 190 -30.54 13.35 -17.43
N LYS A 191 -30.93 12.10 -17.14
CA LYS A 191 -32.25 11.57 -17.49
C LYS A 191 -33.39 12.36 -16.86
N ILE A 192 -33.25 12.74 -15.59
CA ILE A 192 -34.25 13.59 -14.91
C ILE A 192 -34.38 14.92 -15.64
N LYS A 193 -33.26 15.59 -15.93
CA LYS A 193 -33.24 16.89 -16.62
C LYS A 193 -33.85 16.82 -18.03
N ASP A 194 -33.62 15.75 -18.74
CA ASP A 194 -34.19 15.55 -20.07
C ASP A 194 -35.71 15.27 -20.01
N ASN A 195 -36.16 14.48 -19.03
CA ASN A 195 -37.59 14.29 -18.78
C ASN A 195 -38.29 15.60 -18.37
N GLU A 196 -37.65 16.42 -17.56
CA GLU A 196 -38.18 17.75 -17.21
C GLU A 196 -38.37 18.66 -18.45
N LYS A 197 -37.39 18.65 -19.38
CA LYS A 197 -37.54 19.38 -20.67
C LYS A 197 -38.69 18.86 -21.49
N ILE A 198 -38.88 17.53 -21.55
CA ILE A 198 -40.03 16.93 -22.26
C ILE A 198 -41.32 17.35 -21.62
N ILE A 199 -41.44 17.30 -20.30
CA ILE A 199 -42.63 17.73 -19.58
C ILE A 199 -42.98 19.22 -19.90
N LEU A 200 -41.96 20.09 -19.83
CA LEU A 200 -42.16 21.52 -20.17
C LEU A 200 -42.61 21.71 -21.63
N SER A 201 -42.09 20.92 -22.57
CA SER A 201 -42.51 20.99 -23.98
C SER A 201 -43.96 20.55 -24.16
N ILE A 202 -44.36 19.48 -23.48
CA ILE A 202 -45.78 19.01 -23.50
C ILE A 202 -46.70 20.03 -22.89
N GLN A 203 -46.34 20.65 -21.77
CA GLN A 203 -47.14 21.71 -21.14
C GLN A 203 -47.35 22.90 -22.07
N LYS A 204 -46.30 23.36 -22.77
CA LYS A 204 -46.42 24.44 -23.79
C LYS A 204 -47.34 24.04 -24.93
N ASN A 205 -47.24 22.81 -25.41
CA ASN A 205 -48.10 22.32 -26.48
C ASN A 205 -49.58 22.23 -26.06
N LEU A 206 -49.83 21.81 -24.81
CA LEU A 206 -51.19 21.82 -24.25
C LEU A 206 -51.77 23.23 -24.17
N THR A 207 -50.98 24.20 -23.68
CA THR A 207 -51.43 25.60 -23.63
C THR A 207 -51.77 26.14 -25.04
N LEU A 208 -50.89 25.85 -26.02
CA LEU A 208 -51.12 26.23 -27.41
C LEU A 208 -52.37 25.56 -27.99
N TYR A 209 -52.59 24.28 -27.68
CA TYR A 209 -53.79 23.56 -28.13
C TYR A 209 -55.06 24.18 -27.56
N ASP A 210 -55.09 24.54 -26.27
CA ASP A 210 -56.25 25.19 -25.65
C ASP A 210 -56.52 26.57 -26.27
N GLU A 211 -55.46 27.34 -26.57
CA GLU A 211 -55.58 28.61 -27.26
C GLU A 211 -56.19 28.46 -28.66
N LEU A 212 -55.67 27.50 -29.44
CA LEU A 212 -56.21 27.23 -30.79
C LEU A 212 -57.66 26.72 -30.77
N GLN A 213 -57.99 25.86 -29.81
CA GLN A 213 -59.41 25.44 -29.63
C GLN A 213 -60.31 26.57 -29.32
N ASN A 214 -59.90 27.47 -28.44
CA ASN A 214 -60.70 28.66 -28.13
C ASN A 214 -60.87 29.60 -29.33
N GLN A 215 -59.85 29.82 -30.14
CA GLN A 215 -59.90 30.57 -31.38
C GLN A 215 -60.82 29.90 -32.38
N TYR A 216 -60.72 28.60 -32.56
CA TYR A 216 -61.62 27.87 -33.47
C TYR A 216 -63.05 27.95 -33.06
N LYS A 217 -63.40 27.85 -31.79
CA LYS A 217 -64.75 28.00 -31.25
C LYS A 217 -65.26 29.37 -31.52
N LYS A 218 -64.55 30.47 -31.28
CA LYS A 218 -64.90 31.84 -31.56
C LYS A 218 -65.18 32.04 -33.05
N MET A 219 -64.30 31.54 -33.94
CA MET A 219 -64.50 31.66 -35.39
C MET A 219 -65.78 30.92 -35.85
N ARG A 220 -66.02 29.73 -35.30
CA ARG A 220 -67.21 28.94 -35.61
C ARG A 220 -68.47 29.66 -35.18
N ASP A 221 -68.53 30.26 -33.98
CA ASP A 221 -69.70 31.02 -33.46
C ASP A 221 -69.91 32.25 -34.32
N THR A 222 -68.86 32.98 -34.71
CA THR A 222 -69.00 34.17 -35.61
C THR A 222 -69.54 33.76 -36.99
N LYS A 223 -69.04 32.63 -37.53
CA LYS A 223 -69.58 32.13 -38.82
C LYS A 223 -71.06 31.80 -38.75
N THR A 224 -71.51 31.16 -37.66
CA THR A 224 -72.95 30.82 -37.47
C THR A 224 -73.77 32.03 -37.34
N THR A 225 -73.30 33.09 -36.66
CA THR A 225 -74.01 34.36 -36.53
C THR A 225 -74.21 35.12 -37.89
N VAL A 226 -73.11 35.08 -38.71
CA VAL A 226 -73.15 35.72 -40.05
C VAL A 226 -74.05 34.96 -41.05
N GLN A 227 -74.17 33.62 -40.88
CA GLN A 227 -75.05 32.82 -41.75
C GLN A 227 -76.54 32.93 -41.40
N ASN A 228 -76.84 33.36 -40.20
CA ASN A 228 -78.24 33.53 -39.72
C ASN A 228 -78.74 34.98 -39.78
N SER A 229 -77.91 35.91 -40.32
CA SER A 229 -78.31 37.33 -40.63
C SER A 229 -78.64 37.47 -42.10
#